data_2fe97e77bbaa3c384de499f2bdb7605d
#
_entry.id   2fe97e77bbaa3c384de499f2bdb7605d
#
_cell.length_a   1.000
_cell.length_b   1.000
_cell.length_c   1.000
_cell.angle_alpha   90.00
_cell.angle_beta   90.00
_cell.angle_gamma   90.00
#
_symmetry.space_group_name_H-M   'P 1'
#
loop_
_entity.id
_entity.type
_entity.pdbx_description
1 polymer ?
#
loop_
_entity_poly.entity_id
_entity_poly.type
_entity_poly.pdbx_seq_one_letter_code
_entity_poly.pdbx_strand_id
1 'polypeptide(L)'
;MMKKQTNKEYSLLVYMKAQHKYTDSEVQLETLCKEKFNGRAVGGGTDLSTGKRDQQFTFTSKADAKAFLKHSFTRDVILKDYDLVEVD
;
A
#
# COMPACT_ATOMS: atom_id res chain seq x y z
N MET A 1 -21.71 -16.39 -21.51
CA MET A 1 -21.08 -16.76 -20.71
C MET A 1 -20.34 -15.91 -20.15
N MET A 2 -20.14 -15.94 -19.28
CA MET A 2 -19.43 -15.17 -18.70
C MET A 2 -18.17 -15.40 -18.78
N LYS A 3 -17.47 -14.61 -19.02
CA LYS A 3 -16.26 -14.78 -19.04
C LYS A 3 -15.72 -14.89 -17.81
N LYS A 4 -14.91 -15.67 -17.65
CA LYS A 4 -14.27 -15.79 -16.50
C LYS A 4 -13.51 -14.62 -16.23
N GLN A 5 -13.74 -14.02 -15.21
CA GLN A 5 -13.04 -12.90 -14.83
C GLN A 5 -11.80 -13.33 -14.18
N THR A 6 -10.70 -12.90 -14.63
CA THR A 6 -9.46 -13.15 -13.96
C THR A 6 -9.28 -12.09 -12.92
N ASN A 7 -9.43 -12.45 -11.68
CA ASN A 7 -9.30 -11.49 -10.61
C ASN A 7 -7.88 -11.39 -10.16
N LYS A 8 -7.12 -10.55 -10.81
CA LYS A 8 -5.76 -10.33 -10.40
C LYS A 8 -5.72 -9.32 -9.28
N GLU A 9 -4.84 -9.55 -8.37
CA GLU A 9 -4.58 -8.60 -7.31
C GLU A 9 -3.15 -8.18 -7.37
N TYR A 10 -2.88 -6.98 -6.91
CA TYR A 10 -1.54 -6.46 -6.82
C TYR A 10 -1.29 -6.14 -5.36
N SER A 11 -0.24 -6.74 -4.81
CA SER A 11 0.13 -6.52 -3.42
C SER A 11 1.25 -5.50 -3.39
N LEU A 12 1.07 -4.46 -2.61
CA LEU A 12 2.04 -3.39 -2.48
C LEU A 12 2.51 -3.32 -1.04
N LEU A 13 3.80 -3.48 -0.83
CA LEU A 13 4.40 -3.35 0.49
C LEU A 13 5.22 -2.08 0.49
N VAL A 14 4.95 -1.18 1.40
CA VAL A 14 5.69 0.06 1.55
C VAL A 14 6.24 0.17 2.96
N TYR A 15 7.29 0.95 3.12
CA TYR A 15 7.92 1.17 4.42
C TYR A 15 7.72 2.62 4.80
N MET A 16 7.25 2.86 6.03
CA MET A 16 6.98 4.21 6.48
C MET A 16 8.28 4.90 6.90
N LYS A 17 8.36 6.19 6.63
CA LYS A 17 9.53 6.95 7.03
C LYS A 17 9.53 7.10 8.55
N ALA A 18 10.63 6.75 9.16
CA ALA A 18 10.88 7.05 10.57
C ALA A 18 9.74 6.74 11.52
N GLN A 19 8.98 5.70 11.25
CA GLN A 19 7.87 5.36 12.11
C GLN A 19 8.01 3.96 12.62
N HIS A 20 7.73 3.75 13.86
CA HIS A 20 7.73 2.41 14.40
C HIS A 20 6.45 2.12 15.18
N LYS A 21 5.41 2.89 14.96
CA LYS A 21 4.11 2.58 15.51
C LYS A 21 3.03 3.19 14.63
N TYR A 22 1.81 2.73 14.81
CA TYR A 22 0.69 3.20 14.01
C TYR A 22 0.44 4.67 14.31
N THR A 23 0.37 5.47 13.29
CA THR A 23 0.24 6.92 13.44
C THR A 23 -0.88 7.46 12.58
N ASP A 24 -1.18 8.74 12.75
CA ASP A 24 -2.19 9.41 11.94
C ASP A 24 -1.83 9.38 10.47
N SER A 25 -0.54 9.43 10.15
CA SER A 25 -0.10 9.35 8.75
C SER A 25 -0.51 8.02 8.13
N GLU A 26 -0.44 6.94 8.88
CA GLU A 26 -0.86 5.63 8.37
C GLU A 26 -2.37 5.58 8.16
N VAL A 27 -3.13 6.15 9.07
CA VAL A 27 -4.58 6.22 8.93
C VAL A 27 -4.95 7.01 7.68
N GLN A 28 -4.29 8.14 7.47
CA GLN A 28 -4.55 8.96 6.31
C GLN A 28 -4.17 8.26 5.02
N LEU A 29 -3.07 7.52 5.06
CA LEU A 29 -2.60 6.77 3.89
C LEU A 29 -3.60 5.66 3.53
N GLU A 30 -4.12 4.97 4.54
CA GLU A 30 -5.12 3.93 4.31
C GLU A 30 -6.40 4.52 3.73
N THR A 31 -6.82 5.66 4.24
CA THR A 31 -8.01 6.34 3.76
C THR A 31 -7.83 6.79 2.32
N LEU A 32 -6.68 7.36 2.01
CA LEU A 32 -6.35 7.81 0.67
C LEU A 32 -6.41 6.62 -0.31
N CYS A 33 -5.80 5.51 0.08
CA CYS A 33 -5.76 4.32 -0.74
C CYS A 33 -7.17 3.83 -1.05
N LYS A 34 -8.00 3.77 -0.02
CA LYS A 34 -9.35 3.25 -0.17
C LYS A 34 -10.24 4.17 -0.98
N GLU A 35 -10.18 5.46 -0.69
CA GLU A 35 -11.14 6.39 -1.29
C GLU A 35 -10.76 6.90 -2.66
N LYS A 36 -9.46 6.98 -2.93
CA LYS A 36 -9.02 7.56 -4.19
C LYS A 36 -8.43 6.56 -5.17
N PHE A 37 -8.00 5.42 -4.70
CA PHE A 37 -7.28 4.48 -5.57
C PHE A 37 -7.85 3.08 -5.55
N ASN A 38 -9.02 2.89 -4.98
CA ASN A 38 -9.71 1.59 -4.96
C ASN A 38 -8.85 0.48 -4.36
N GLY A 39 -7.98 0.83 -3.43
CA GLY A 39 -7.14 -0.14 -2.77
C GLY A 39 -7.66 -0.44 -1.38
N ARG A 40 -6.95 -1.31 -0.69
CA ARG A 40 -7.34 -1.71 0.64
C ARG A 40 -6.11 -2.02 1.47
N ALA A 41 -6.07 -1.50 2.68
CA ALA A 41 -5.00 -1.83 3.60
C ALA A 41 -5.29 -3.22 4.17
N VAL A 42 -4.31 -4.10 4.11
CA VAL A 42 -4.50 -5.48 4.56
C VAL A 42 -3.57 -5.89 5.68
N GLY A 43 -2.69 -5.03 6.07
CA GLY A 43 -1.80 -5.35 7.19
C GLY A 43 -0.68 -4.37 7.33
N GLY A 44 0.06 -4.54 8.38
CA GLY A 44 1.24 -3.74 8.64
C GLY A 44 1.94 -4.31 9.86
N GLY A 45 3.14 -3.90 10.07
CA GLY A 45 3.88 -4.40 11.20
C GLY A 45 5.12 -3.57 11.46
N THR A 46 5.75 -3.83 12.58
CA THR A 46 6.98 -3.16 12.94
C THR A 46 8.05 -4.22 13.13
N ASP A 47 9.18 -4.02 12.48
CA ASP A 47 10.32 -4.91 12.66
C ASP A 47 11.00 -4.48 13.96
N LEU A 48 10.93 -5.32 14.97
CA LEU A 48 11.43 -4.97 16.27
C LEU A 48 12.95 -4.80 16.29
N SER A 49 13.65 -5.41 15.37
CA SER A 49 15.11 -5.30 15.36
C SER A 49 15.58 -3.99 14.71
N THR A 50 14.82 -3.45 13.77
CA THR A 50 15.22 -2.24 13.06
C THR A 50 14.35 -1.06 13.36
N GLY A 51 13.17 -1.30 13.93
CA GLY A 51 12.18 -0.24 14.17
C GLY A 51 11.43 0.19 12.93
N LYS A 52 11.65 -0.49 11.80
CA LYS A 52 10.97 -0.12 10.57
C LYS A 52 9.50 -0.52 10.63
N ARG A 53 8.66 0.36 10.15
CA ARG A 53 7.24 0.12 10.10
C ARG A 53 6.83 -0.07 8.64
N ASP A 54 6.13 -1.16 8.34
CA ASP A 54 5.65 -1.39 6.99
C ASP A 54 4.13 -1.38 6.95
N GLN A 55 3.59 -1.22 5.74
CA GLN A 55 2.18 -1.26 5.48
C GLN A 55 1.97 -2.03 4.19
N GLN A 56 0.94 -2.85 4.16
CA GLN A 56 0.64 -3.63 2.97
C GLN A 56 -0.75 -3.27 2.46
N PHE A 57 -0.85 -3.08 1.17
CA PHE A 57 -2.11 -2.73 0.51
C PHE A 57 -2.35 -3.69 -0.63
N THR A 58 -3.61 -3.85 -1.03
CA THR A 58 -3.93 -4.61 -2.23
C THR A 58 -4.76 -3.74 -3.16
N PHE A 59 -4.57 -3.96 -4.44
CA PHE A 59 -5.29 -3.23 -5.48
C PHE A 59 -5.76 -4.24 -6.53
N THR A 60 -6.82 -3.91 -7.23
CA THR A 60 -7.29 -4.74 -8.33
C THR A 60 -6.73 -4.24 -9.65
N SER A 61 -6.05 -3.11 -9.66
CA SER A 61 -5.48 -2.53 -10.86
C SER A 61 -4.06 -2.08 -10.58
N LYS A 62 -3.15 -2.47 -11.45
CA LYS A 62 -1.76 -2.04 -11.33
C LYS A 62 -1.65 -0.52 -11.51
N ALA A 63 -2.50 0.04 -12.38
CA ALA A 63 -2.49 1.48 -12.60
C ALA A 63 -2.87 2.22 -11.33
N ASP A 64 -3.84 1.69 -10.57
CA ASP A 64 -4.23 2.31 -9.31
C ASP A 64 -3.10 2.24 -8.29
N ALA A 65 -2.42 1.11 -8.21
CA ALA A 65 -1.29 0.97 -7.30
C ALA A 65 -0.19 1.98 -7.64
N LYS A 66 0.11 2.12 -8.91
CA LYS A 66 1.15 3.05 -9.34
C LYS A 66 0.73 4.50 -9.11
N ALA A 67 -0.54 4.82 -9.34
CA ALA A 67 -1.03 6.17 -9.09
C ALA A 67 -0.96 6.50 -7.60
N PHE A 68 -1.28 5.52 -6.76
CA PHE A 68 -1.18 5.70 -5.31
C PHE A 68 0.26 6.00 -4.92
N LEU A 69 1.22 5.28 -5.49
CA LEU A 69 2.63 5.52 -5.19
C LEU A 69 3.12 6.88 -5.64
N LYS A 70 2.50 7.44 -6.67
CA LYS A 70 2.89 8.74 -7.19
C LYS A 70 2.22 9.91 -6.50
N HIS A 71 1.21 9.64 -5.68
CA HIS A 71 0.50 10.71 -4.99
C HIS A 71 1.45 11.41 -4.02
N SER A 72 1.35 12.73 -3.93
CA SER A 72 2.29 13.51 -3.14
C SER A 72 2.29 13.11 -1.67
N PHE A 73 1.12 12.88 -1.09
CA PHE A 73 1.07 12.49 0.31
C PHE A 73 1.76 11.14 0.52
N THR A 74 1.52 10.17 -0.37
CA THR A 74 2.16 8.86 -0.28
C THR A 74 3.67 9.02 -0.32
N ARG A 75 4.16 9.80 -1.27
CA ARG A 75 5.60 10.00 -1.42
C ARG A 75 6.22 10.68 -0.21
N ASP A 76 5.45 11.49 0.49
CA ASP A 76 5.97 12.17 1.66
C ASP A 76 6.12 11.25 2.86
N VAL A 77 5.30 10.23 2.98
CA VAL A 77 5.27 9.41 4.18
C VAL A 77 5.91 8.03 4.04
N ILE A 78 6.22 7.57 2.84
CA ILE A 78 6.87 6.28 2.65
C ILE A 78 8.28 6.44 2.14
N LEU A 79 9.08 5.40 2.37
CA LEU A 79 10.43 5.34 1.81
C LEU A 79 10.32 5.04 0.32
N LYS A 80 11.41 5.30 -0.41
CA LYS A 80 11.41 5.07 -1.84
C LYS A 80 11.34 3.60 -2.20
N ASP A 81 11.82 2.72 -1.36
CA ASP A 81 11.81 1.31 -1.64
C ASP A 81 10.45 0.73 -1.33
N TYR A 82 9.92 -0.03 -2.25
CA TYR A 82 8.65 -0.71 -2.05
C TYR A 82 8.65 -1.96 -2.91
N ASP A 83 7.73 -2.86 -2.62
CA ASP A 83 7.55 -4.06 -3.42
C ASP A 83 6.13 -4.09 -3.96
N LEU A 84 6.00 -4.15 -5.26
CA LEU A 84 4.71 -4.27 -5.92
C LEU A 84 4.70 -5.57 -6.69
N VAL A 85 3.83 -6.48 -6.30
CA VAL A 85 3.81 -7.84 -6.84
C VAL A 85 2.42 -8.19 -7.32
N GLU A 86 2.35 -8.82 -8.46
CA GLU A 86 1.08 -9.31 -8.96
C GLU A 86 0.80 -10.66 -8.31
N VAL A 87 -0.40 -10.82 -7.77
CA VAL A 87 -0.80 -12.04 -7.10
C VAL A 87 -2.02 -12.58 -7.82
N ASP A 88 -1.93 -13.82 -8.21
CA ASP A 88 -3.07 -14.46 -8.90
C ASP A 88 -4.03 -15.09 -7.95
#